data_35acd80eb16a12db7378c480c0a2f419
#
_entry.id   35acd80eb16a12db7378c480c0a2f419
#
_cell.length_a   1.000
_cell.length_b   1.000
_cell.length_c   1.000
_cell.angle_alpha   90.00
_cell.angle_beta   90.00
_cell.angle_gamma   90.00
#
_symmetry.space_group_name_H-M   'P 1'
#
loop_
_entity.id
_entity.type
_entity.pdbx_description
1 polymer ?
#
loop_
_entity_poly.entity_id
_entity_poly.type
_entity_poly.pdbx_seq_one_letter_code
_entity_poly.pdbx_strand_id
1 'polypeptide(L)'
;MCIRDSIIAMKQQKSVIEMEESQLIKAMQEHCTELTEDLAKKCIIRLSLDKRENYLTPPVGLAGKDIFPWSYNRELSYLRRPVIRYQYDDGTVMCMFGFRSCIQAGIQLSDLLYSGRLRYVGRKIETLLGKFEAIKGAAFNDEVRSFLAKIPIMRVWEHDVTIKSGGYFAADKDYGDIDVMAYDTSRDILYLIECKNTNPAKNIKEMKTEMDEYLGRGDNPERDKKRALVLKHLRRHRWVTEHINEVAKHIGVAVTPRVKSMMLTATVIPTSYLKREKIPMSILNYPELKIKGVNLLDSCKEPDLSVLDI
;
A
#
# COMPACT_ATOMS: atom_id res chain seq x y z
N MET A 1 19.15 12.07 -14.07
CA MET A 1 20.31 11.26 -14.54
C MET A 1 19.80 10.26 -15.55
N CYS A 2 20.18 10.43 -16.80
CA CYS A 2 19.65 9.68 -17.93
C CYS A 2 20.31 8.30 -18.05
N ILE A 3 19.57 7.33 -18.52
CA ILE A 3 20.08 6.02 -18.97
C ILE A 3 21.32 6.18 -19.87
N ARG A 4 21.37 7.25 -20.69
CA ARG A 4 22.48 7.56 -21.61
C ARG A 4 23.80 7.84 -20.88
N ASP A 5 23.81 8.67 -19.82
CA ASP A 5 25.03 8.99 -19.07
C ASP A 5 25.51 7.76 -18.29
N SER A 6 24.58 6.97 -17.85
CA SER A 6 24.82 5.68 -17.24
C SER A 6 25.46 4.69 -18.23
N ILE A 7 25.03 4.69 -19.48
CA ILE A 7 25.62 3.87 -20.56
C ILE A 7 27.02 4.39 -20.90
N ILE A 8 27.24 5.72 -20.88
CA ILE A 8 28.56 6.31 -21.11
C ILE A 8 29.53 5.93 -19.99
N ALA A 9 29.10 6.02 -18.72
CA ALA A 9 29.89 5.58 -17.57
C ALA A 9 30.22 4.08 -17.63
N MET A 10 29.27 3.24 -18.06
CA MET A 10 29.53 1.80 -18.28
C MET A 10 30.54 1.56 -19.41
N LYS A 11 30.42 2.30 -20.52
CA LYS A 11 31.39 2.19 -21.64
C LYS A 11 32.79 2.65 -21.24
N GLN A 12 32.91 3.59 -20.31
CA GLN A 12 34.18 4.07 -19.77
C GLN A 12 34.73 3.21 -18.63
N GLN A 13 34.05 2.10 -18.26
CA GLN A 13 34.37 1.25 -17.13
C GLN A 13 34.44 1.98 -15.77
N LYS A 14 33.85 3.18 -15.66
CA LYS A 14 33.78 3.94 -14.41
C LYS A 14 32.55 3.52 -13.63
N SER A 15 32.76 2.90 -12.49
CA SER A 15 31.68 2.54 -11.54
C SER A 15 31.19 3.73 -10.71
N VAL A 16 32.00 4.75 -10.60
CA VAL A 16 31.74 5.99 -9.84
C VAL A 16 31.97 7.21 -10.75
N ILE A 17 31.05 8.14 -10.67
CA ILE A 17 31.12 9.43 -11.35
C ILE A 17 31.34 10.49 -10.29
N GLU A 18 32.27 11.40 -10.57
CA GLU A 18 32.57 12.59 -9.80
C GLU A 18 32.52 13.80 -10.70
N MET A 19 31.78 14.84 -10.30
CA MET A 19 31.66 16.07 -11.05
C MET A 19 31.23 17.23 -10.14
N GLU A 20 31.43 18.46 -10.60
CA GLU A 20 30.93 19.62 -9.89
C GLU A 20 29.40 19.67 -9.86
N GLU A 21 28.82 20.21 -8.76
CA GLU A 21 27.38 20.37 -8.61
C GLU A 21 26.78 21.18 -9.77
N SER A 22 27.49 22.22 -10.25
CA SER A 22 27.13 23.04 -11.41
C SER A 22 26.98 22.22 -12.69
N GLN A 23 27.89 21.29 -12.94
CA GLN A 23 27.85 20.40 -14.09
C GLN A 23 26.69 19.39 -13.99
N LEU A 24 26.45 18.86 -12.78
CA LEU A 24 25.33 17.95 -12.54
C LEU A 24 23.98 18.66 -12.77
N ILE A 25 23.83 19.91 -12.30
CA ILE A 25 22.65 20.73 -12.55
C ILE A 25 22.40 20.90 -14.06
N LYS A 26 23.43 21.31 -14.82
CA LYS A 26 23.32 21.45 -16.28
C LYS A 26 22.89 20.14 -16.95
N ALA A 27 23.52 19.04 -16.60
CA ALA A 27 23.17 17.73 -17.13
C ALA A 27 21.71 17.33 -16.82
N MET A 28 21.21 17.65 -15.63
CA MET A 28 19.81 17.43 -15.28
C MET A 28 18.86 18.27 -16.11
N GLN A 29 19.18 19.55 -16.35
CA GLN A 29 18.37 20.46 -17.16
C GLN A 29 18.36 20.09 -18.65
N GLU A 30 19.45 19.60 -19.19
CA GLU A 30 19.51 19.08 -20.56
C GLU A 30 18.58 17.90 -20.81
N HIS A 31 18.31 17.11 -19.76
CA HIS A 31 17.45 15.93 -19.85
C HIS A 31 16.01 16.18 -19.42
N CYS A 32 15.77 17.25 -18.66
CA CYS A 32 14.45 17.66 -18.20
C CYS A 32 14.35 19.19 -18.34
N THR A 33 13.88 19.64 -19.50
CA THR A 33 13.81 21.06 -19.84
C THR A 33 12.89 21.88 -18.94
N GLU A 34 11.96 21.22 -18.23
CA GLU A 34 11.07 21.88 -17.27
C GLU A 34 11.75 22.11 -15.90
N LEU A 35 12.95 21.57 -15.70
CA LEU A 35 13.66 21.63 -14.44
C LEU A 35 14.44 22.96 -14.33
N THR A 36 13.99 23.86 -13.47
CA THR A 36 14.73 25.10 -13.17
C THR A 36 16.00 24.78 -12.38
N GLU A 37 16.99 25.66 -12.42
CA GLU A 37 18.25 25.50 -11.68
C GLU A 37 17.99 25.33 -10.15
N ASP A 38 17.12 26.15 -9.57
CA ASP A 38 16.74 26.05 -8.15
C ASP A 38 16.12 24.69 -7.80
N LEU A 39 15.25 24.18 -8.68
CA LEU A 39 14.62 22.87 -8.46
C LEU A 39 15.65 21.75 -8.63
N ALA A 40 16.54 21.82 -9.62
CA ALA A 40 17.63 20.85 -9.80
C ALA A 40 18.53 20.80 -8.57
N LYS A 41 18.93 21.96 -8.05
CA LYS A 41 19.74 22.09 -6.83
C LYS A 41 19.04 21.48 -5.62
N LYS A 42 17.75 21.75 -5.43
CA LYS A 42 16.94 21.14 -4.36
C LYS A 42 16.86 19.62 -4.50
N CYS A 43 16.73 19.09 -5.71
CA CYS A 43 16.74 17.65 -5.97
C CYS A 43 18.09 17.03 -5.60
N ILE A 44 19.21 17.66 -6.01
CA ILE A 44 20.56 17.17 -5.65
C ILE A 44 20.71 17.16 -4.13
N ILE A 45 20.42 18.24 -3.43
CA ILE A 45 20.50 18.32 -1.96
C ILE A 45 19.64 17.23 -1.32
N ARG A 46 18.42 16.99 -1.82
CA ARG A 46 17.54 15.94 -1.29
C ARG A 46 18.07 14.53 -1.50
N LEU A 47 18.78 14.30 -2.59
CA LEU A 47 19.39 13.01 -2.94
C LEU A 47 20.81 12.86 -2.42
N SER A 48 21.34 13.84 -1.69
CA SER A 48 22.72 13.86 -1.22
C SER A 48 22.85 13.47 0.24
N LEU A 49 24.01 12.88 0.55
CA LEU A 49 24.56 12.75 1.87
C LEU A 49 25.71 13.75 2.00
N ASP A 50 25.58 14.72 2.88
CA ASP A 50 26.62 15.69 3.19
C ASP A 50 27.51 15.17 4.34
N LYS A 51 28.76 15.68 4.42
CA LYS A 51 29.65 15.46 5.55
C LYS A 51 29.00 15.98 6.84
N ARG A 52 29.07 15.20 7.90
CA ARG A 52 28.57 15.55 9.22
C ARG A 52 29.67 15.35 10.25
N GLU A 53 29.84 16.30 11.17
CA GLU A 53 30.79 16.20 12.28
C GLU A 53 30.42 15.05 13.23
N ASN A 54 29.13 14.93 13.52
CA ASN A 54 28.60 13.86 14.38
C ASN A 54 27.50 13.08 13.63
N TYR A 55 27.82 11.84 13.23
CA TYR A 55 26.90 10.98 12.49
C TYR A 55 25.74 10.44 13.36
N LEU A 56 25.86 10.47 14.70
CA LEU A 56 24.81 10.04 15.64
C LEU A 56 23.81 11.15 15.96
N THR A 57 24.11 12.41 15.61
CA THR A 57 23.20 13.53 15.83
C THR A 57 22.33 13.73 14.59
N PRO A 58 20.99 13.66 14.71
CA PRO A 58 20.10 13.93 13.59
C PRO A 58 20.24 15.37 13.12
N PRO A 59 20.33 15.63 11.80
CA PRO A 59 20.15 16.95 11.25
C PRO A 59 18.76 17.52 11.57
N VAL A 60 18.61 18.83 11.46
CA VAL A 60 17.33 19.52 11.65
C VAL A 60 16.24 18.90 10.76
N GLY A 61 15.11 18.58 11.36
CA GLY A 61 13.98 17.95 10.67
C GLY A 61 14.03 16.42 10.56
N LEU A 62 15.07 15.78 11.10
CA LEU A 62 15.19 14.32 11.16
C LEU A 62 15.22 13.81 12.60
N ALA A 63 14.77 12.58 12.82
CA ALA A 63 14.79 11.89 14.11
C ALA A 63 15.91 10.83 14.15
N GLY A 64 16.25 10.32 15.34
CA GLY A 64 17.26 9.27 15.51
C GLY A 64 17.05 8.04 14.63
N LYS A 65 15.80 7.61 14.46
CA LYS A 65 15.44 6.50 13.54
C LYS A 65 15.82 6.74 12.08
N ASP A 66 16.02 7.99 11.69
CA ASP A 66 16.33 8.37 10.30
C ASP A 66 17.84 8.35 9.99
N ILE A 67 18.67 8.21 11.03
CA ILE A 67 20.13 8.23 10.90
C ILE A 67 20.82 6.95 11.38
N PHE A 68 20.23 6.19 12.32
CA PHE A 68 20.89 5.03 12.91
C PHE A 68 21.19 3.94 11.86
N PRO A 69 22.43 3.44 11.74
CA PRO A 69 22.84 2.45 10.74
C PRO A 69 22.02 1.16 10.78
N TRP A 70 21.55 0.75 11.96
CA TRP A 70 20.71 -0.44 12.17
C TRP A 70 19.23 -0.22 11.87
N SER A 71 18.78 1.05 11.65
CA SER A 71 17.40 1.33 11.27
C SER A 71 17.20 1.03 9.79
N TYR A 72 16.40 0.02 9.51
CA TYR A 72 15.95 -0.25 8.15
C TYR A 72 15.12 0.94 7.63
N ASN A 73 15.28 1.27 6.36
CA ASN A 73 14.60 2.43 5.72
C ASN A 73 14.91 3.81 6.35
N ARG A 74 16.05 3.99 7.00
CA ARG A 74 16.46 5.30 7.48
C ARG A 74 16.52 6.32 6.35
N GLU A 75 16.14 7.56 6.65
CA GLU A 75 16.12 8.64 5.65
C GLU A 75 17.52 8.98 5.12
N LEU A 76 18.51 9.03 6.00
CA LEU A 76 19.92 9.23 5.62
C LEU A 76 20.60 7.89 5.38
N SER A 77 20.29 7.29 4.24
CA SER A 77 20.94 6.07 3.76
C SER A 77 21.40 6.24 2.32
N TYR A 78 22.47 5.57 1.96
CA TYR A 78 22.97 5.56 0.59
C TYR A 78 21.99 4.98 -0.43
N LEU A 79 21.04 4.16 0.03
CA LEU A 79 19.94 3.65 -0.80
C LEU A 79 18.91 4.72 -1.19
N ARG A 80 18.74 5.74 -0.34
CA ARG A 80 17.79 6.84 -0.60
C ARG A 80 18.47 8.09 -1.12
N ARG A 81 19.73 8.28 -0.75
CA ARG A 81 20.56 9.44 -1.08
C ARG A 81 21.87 8.96 -1.69
N PRO A 82 21.86 8.58 -2.97
CA PRO A 82 22.99 7.94 -3.63
C PRO A 82 24.12 8.90 -3.97
N VAL A 83 23.95 10.20 -3.79
CA VAL A 83 24.95 11.23 -4.07
C VAL A 83 25.70 11.55 -2.77
N ILE A 84 27.01 11.49 -2.78
CA ILE A 84 27.88 12.01 -1.73
C ILE A 84 28.28 13.41 -2.16
N ARG A 85 27.92 14.41 -1.36
CA ARG A 85 28.19 15.83 -1.62
C ARG A 85 29.22 16.32 -0.63
N TYR A 86 30.26 16.98 -1.14
CA TYR A 86 31.33 17.53 -0.33
C TYR A 86 31.88 18.81 -0.97
N GLN A 87 32.55 19.63 -0.18
CA GLN A 87 33.08 20.92 -0.59
C GLN A 87 34.59 20.94 -0.40
N TYR A 88 35.31 21.43 -1.39
CA TYR A 88 36.72 21.71 -1.31
C TYR A 88 37.00 23.04 -0.57
N ASP A 89 38.26 23.27 -0.20
CA ASP A 89 38.68 24.47 0.52
C ASP A 89 38.50 25.74 -0.30
N ASP A 90 38.52 25.66 -1.61
CA ASP A 90 38.23 26.76 -2.54
C ASP A 90 36.75 27.11 -2.71
N GLY A 91 35.87 26.39 -2.01
CA GLY A 91 34.44 26.56 -2.08
C GLY A 91 33.73 25.74 -3.17
N THR A 92 34.46 25.05 -4.02
CA THR A 92 33.89 24.18 -5.08
C THR A 92 33.12 23.03 -4.47
N VAL A 93 31.87 22.85 -4.89
CA VAL A 93 31.01 21.76 -4.41
C VAL A 93 31.06 20.62 -5.42
N MET A 94 31.42 19.44 -4.94
CA MET A 94 31.52 18.19 -5.71
C MET A 94 30.41 17.23 -5.36
N CYS A 95 29.98 16.49 -6.37
CA CYS A 95 29.01 15.38 -6.26
C CYS A 95 29.64 14.10 -6.76
N MET A 96 29.67 13.08 -5.91
CA MET A 96 30.15 11.74 -6.24
C MET A 96 29.03 10.72 -6.11
N PHE A 97 28.82 9.89 -7.13
CA PHE A 97 27.76 8.89 -7.12
C PHE A 97 28.09 7.66 -7.97
N GLY A 98 27.58 6.52 -7.55
CA GLY A 98 27.69 5.29 -8.32
C GLY A 98 26.43 5.08 -9.18
N PHE A 99 26.63 4.61 -10.41
CA PHE A 99 25.55 4.30 -11.34
C PHE A 99 24.50 3.35 -10.75
N ARG A 100 24.94 2.21 -10.20
CA ARG A 100 24.03 1.23 -9.58
C ARG A 100 23.26 1.81 -8.41
N SER A 101 23.89 2.66 -7.60
CA SER A 101 23.26 3.30 -6.44
C SER A 101 22.17 4.25 -6.85
N CYS A 102 22.35 5.00 -7.94
CA CYS A 102 21.33 5.90 -8.47
C CYS A 102 20.12 5.13 -9.04
N ILE A 103 20.35 4.04 -9.77
CA ILE A 103 19.25 3.16 -10.22
C ILE A 103 18.52 2.60 -9.02
N GLN A 104 19.22 2.07 -8.04
CA GLN A 104 18.62 1.48 -6.85
C GLN A 104 17.82 2.52 -6.05
N ALA A 105 18.32 3.76 -5.94
CA ALA A 105 17.58 4.85 -5.30
C ALA A 105 16.30 5.23 -6.09
N GLY A 106 16.38 5.22 -7.42
CA GLY A 106 15.20 5.44 -8.29
C GLY A 106 14.14 4.36 -8.10
N ILE A 107 14.54 3.09 -8.10
CA ILE A 107 13.64 1.96 -7.82
C ILE A 107 13.04 2.08 -6.43
N GLN A 108 13.86 2.39 -5.41
CA GLN A 108 13.39 2.57 -4.03
C GLN A 108 12.41 3.74 -3.91
N LEU A 109 12.66 4.85 -4.57
CA LEU A 109 11.76 6.02 -4.57
C LEU A 109 10.42 5.68 -5.23
N SER A 110 10.47 5.02 -6.37
CA SER A 110 9.26 4.54 -7.07
C SER A 110 8.45 3.59 -6.17
N ASP A 111 9.12 2.64 -5.54
CA ASP A 111 8.50 1.69 -4.63
C ASP A 111 7.84 2.37 -3.41
N LEU A 112 8.50 3.38 -2.83
CA LEU A 112 7.92 4.18 -1.75
C LEU A 112 6.70 4.99 -2.21
N LEU A 113 6.75 5.52 -3.44
CA LEU A 113 5.63 6.25 -4.05
C LEU A 113 4.45 5.32 -4.28
N TYR A 114 4.68 4.19 -4.98
CA TYR A 114 3.63 3.22 -5.32
C TYR A 114 3.05 2.49 -4.11
N SER A 115 3.81 2.40 -3.02
CA SER A 115 3.36 1.78 -1.77
C SER A 115 2.69 2.75 -0.79
N GLY A 116 2.55 4.03 -1.14
CA GLY A 116 2.05 5.07 -0.23
C GLY A 116 2.95 5.33 0.99
N ARG A 117 4.18 4.79 0.99
CA ARG A 117 5.14 4.88 2.11
C ARG A 117 6.12 6.04 1.98
N LEU A 118 6.00 6.82 0.89
CA LEU A 118 6.83 8.01 0.71
C LEU A 118 6.49 9.03 1.79
N ARG A 119 7.49 9.42 2.58
CA ARG A 119 7.35 10.55 3.49
C ARG A 119 7.36 11.84 2.69
N TYR A 120 6.33 12.61 2.82
CA TYR A 120 6.17 13.87 2.09
C TYR A 120 5.92 15.03 3.07
N VAL A 121 6.22 16.22 2.60
CA VAL A 121 5.88 17.47 3.28
C VAL A 121 5.01 18.27 2.32
N GLY A 122 3.70 18.38 2.64
CA GLY A 122 2.77 19.25 1.92
C GLY A 122 1.50 18.57 1.40
N ARG A 123 0.37 19.30 1.53
CA ARG A 123 -0.99 18.83 1.19
C ARG A 123 -1.15 18.38 -0.27
N LYS A 124 -0.42 19.00 -1.21
CA LYS A 124 -0.54 18.65 -2.65
C LYS A 124 -0.09 17.23 -2.93
N ILE A 125 1.04 16.80 -2.35
CA ILE A 125 1.55 15.43 -2.51
C ILE A 125 0.65 14.44 -1.79
N GLU A 126 0.18 14.78 -0.59
CA GLU A 126 -0.80 13.97 0.16
C GLU A 126 -2.06 13.69 -0.65
N THR A 127 -2.65 14.75 -1.21
CA THR A 127 -3.84 14.63 -2.06
C THR A 127 -3.57 13.78 -3.30
N LEU A 128 -2.39 13.93 -3.93
CA LEU A 128 -2.00 13.14 -5.10
C LEU A 128 -1.84 11.66 -4.75
N LEU A 129 -1.15 11.36 -3.65
CA LEU A 129 -0.98 9.97 -3.17
C LEU A 129 -2.31 9.34 -2.80
N GLY A 130 -3.19 10.07 -2.10
CA GLY A 130 -4.52 9.59 -1.76
C GLY A 130 -5.36 9.27 -3.01
N LYS A 131 -5.33 10.11 -4.04
CA LYS A 131 -5.99 9.81 -5.34
C LYS A 131 -5.40 8.57 -6.01
N PHE A 132 -4.09 8.42 -5.98
CA PHE A 132 -3.40 7.27 -6.57
C PHE A 132 -3.78 5.96 -5.87
N GLU A 133 -3.80 5.96 -4.53
CA GLU A 133 -4.24 4.80 -3.75
C GLU A 133 -5.71 4.45 -4.00
N ALA A 134 -6.58 5.44 -4.13
CA ALA A 134 -7.99 5.23 -4.48
C ALA A 134 -8.15 4.59 -5.87
N ILE A 135 -7.41 5.06 -6.88
CA ILE A 135 -7.43 4.48 -8.23
C ILE A 135 -6.93 3.03 -8.20
N LYS A 136 -5.85 2.75 -7.47
CA LYS A 136 -5.33 1.38 -7.32
C LYS A 136 -6.33 0.46 -6.62
N GLY A 137 -7.00 0.95 -5.58
CA GLY A 137 -8.03 0.21 -4.88
C GLY A 137 -9.19 -0.16 -5.79
N ALA A 138 -9.76 0.83 -6.48
CA ALA A 138 -10.86 0.65 -7.42
C ALA A 138 -10.49 -0.33 -8.55
N ALA A 139 -9.30 -0.18 -9.16
CA ALA A 139 -8.84 -1.08 -10.20
C ALA A 139 -8.72 -2.54 -9.71
N PHE A 140 -8.32 -2.75 -8.47
CA PHE A 140 -8.26 -4.10 -7.89
C PHE A 140 -9.67 -4.66 -7.62
N ASN A 141 -10.59 -3.86 -7.11
CA ASN A 141 -11.99 -4.26 -6.93
C ASN A 141 -12.60 -4.71 -8.28
N ASP A 142 -12.37 -3.94 -9.35
CA ASP A 142 -12.87 -4.26 -10.69
C ASP A 142 -12.22 -5.53 -11.28
N GLU A 143 -10.93 -5.77 -11.00
CA GLU A 143 -10.25 -7.00 -11.40
C GLU A 143 -10.88 -8.22 -10.73
N VAL A 144 -11.17 -8.14 -9.42
CA VAL A 144 -11.82 -9.21 -8.66
C VAL A 144 -13.26 -9.45 -9.17
N ARG A 145 -14.04 -8.38 -9.37
CA ARG A 145 -15.39 -8.48 -9.94
C ARG A 145 -15.37 -9.16 -11.30
N SER A 146 -14.50 -8.71 -12.19
CA SER A 146 -14.35 -9.26 -13.55
C SER A 146 -13.91 -10.73 -13.55
N PHE A 147 -13.10 -11.14 -12.58
CA PHE A 147 -12.72 -12.54 -12.42
C PHE A 147 -13.90 -13.40 -11.97
N LEU A 148 -14.63 -12.98 -10.94
CA LEU A 148 -15.77 -13.71 -10.40
C LEU A 148 -16.93 -13.76 -11.41
N ALA A 149 -17.18 -12.71 -12.16
CA ALA A 149 -18.23 -12.64 -13.19
C ALA A 149 -18.01 -13.60 -14.36
N LYS A 150 -16.78 -14.10 -14.57
CA LYS A 150 -16.50 -15.15 -15.57
C LYS A 150 -16.95 -16.55 -15.12
N ILE A 151 -17.30 -16.72 -13.85
CA ILE A 151 -17.74 -18.00 -13.30
C ILE A 151 -19.26 -18.10 -13.48
N PRO A 152 -19.79 -19.05 -14.27
CA PRO A 152 -21.21 -19.05 -14.69
C PRO A 152 -22.22 -19.10 -13.55
N ILE A 153 -21.85 -19.67 -12.39
CA ILE A 153 -22.70 -19.80 -11.22
C ILE A 153 -22.68 -18.55 -10.32
N MET A 154 -21.82 -17.55 -10.65
CA MET A 154 -21.66 -16.34 -9.84
C MET A 154 -22.43 -15.17 -10.43
N ARG A 155 -23.34 -14.61 -9.66
CA ARG A 155 -23.93 -13.29 -9.90
C ARG A 155 -23.13 -12.26 -9.11
N VAL A 156 -22.47 -11.32 -9.79
CA VAL A 156 -21.59 -10.32 -9.17
C VAL A 156 -22.19 -8.94 -9.34
N TRP A 157 -22.14 -8.12 -8.31
CA TRP A 157 -22.58 -6.71 -8.36
C TRP A 157 -21.49 -5.84 -9.00
N GLU A 158 -21.91 -4.95 -9.91
CA GLU A 158 -20.99 -4.11 -10.70
C GLU A 158 -20.28 -3.03 -9.89
N HIS A 159 -20.89 -2.60 -8.77
CA HIS A 159 -20.37 -1.52 -7.94
C HIS A 159 -20.26 -1.94 -6.47
N ASP A 160 -19.56 -1.12 -5.69
CA ASP A 160 -19.50 -1.26 -4.24
C ASP A 160 -20.90 -1.18 -3.66
N VAL A 161 -21.19 -2.07 -2.71
CA VAL A 161 -22.49 -2.15 -2.07
C VAL A 161 -22.47 -1.38 -0.76
N THR A 162 -23.18 -0.25 -0.73
CA THR A 162 -23.22 0.66 0.44
C THR A 162 -24.26 0.23 1.46
N ILE A 163 -23.90 0.22 2.76
CA ILE A 163 -24.80 -0.05 3.88
C ILE A 163 -24.91 1.21 4.74
N LYS A 164 -25.87 2.06 4.43
CA LYS A 164 -26.11 3.34 5.12
C LYS A 164 -27.49 3.90 4.80
N SER A 165 -27.89 4.98 5.44
CA SER A 165 -29.11 5.72 5.07
C SER A 165 -29.06 6.16 3.61
N GLY A 166 -30.04 5.78 2.81
CA GLY A 166 -30.07 6.05 1.37
C GLY A 166 -29.03 5.29 0.53
N GLY A 167 -28.36 4.31 1.11
CA GLY A 167 -27.43 3.42 0.40
C GLY A 167 -28.12 2.30 -0.38
N TYR A 168 -27.35 1.41 -0.98
CA TYR A 168 -27.88 0.21 -1.65
C TYR A 168 -28.70 -0.64 -0.69
N PHE A 169 -28.17 -0.89 0.51
CA PHE A 169 -28.93 -1.37 1.64
C PHE A 169 -29.19 -0.21 2.61
N ALA A 170 -30.46 0.10 2.85
CA ALA A 170 -30.85 1.14 3.80
C ALA A 170 -30.58 0.69 5.24
N ALA A 171 -29.81 1.46 5.99
CA ALA A 171 -29.47 1.17 7.38
C ALA A 171 -29.62 2.42 8.27
N ASP A 172 -29.74 2.20 9.58
CA ASP A 172 -29.86 3.22 10.62
C ASP A 172 -28.62 4.10 10.76
N LYS A 173 -27.44 3.53 10.47
CA LYS A 173 -26.14 4.21 10.50
C LYS A 173 -25.27 3.79 9.33
N ASP A 174 -24.16 4.46 9.16
CA ASP A 174 -23.16 4.15 8.14
C ASP A 174 -22.24 3.01 8.59
N TYR A 175 -22.41 1.84 7.94
CA TYR A 175 -21.52 0.67 8.11
C TYR A 175 -20.41 0.64 7.06
N GLY A 176 -20.43 1.54 6.06
CA GLY A 176 -19.50 1.61 4.95
C GLY A 176 -19.89 0.72 3.77
N ASP A 177 -18.91 0.44 2.93
CA ASP A 177 -19.12 -0.21 1.64
C ASP A 177 -18.54 -1.62 1.63
N ILE A 178 -19.19 -2.55 0.95
CA ILE A 178 -18.66 -3.88 0.60
C ILE A 178 -18.03 -3.73 -0.78
N ASP A 179 -16.73 -3.95 -0.89
CA ASP A 179 -15.98 -3.74 -2.14
C ASP A 179 -16.45 -4.66 -3.27
N VAL A 180 -16.68 -5.94 -2.97
CA VAL A 180 -17.20 -6.91 -3.94
C VAL A 180 -18.26 -7.79 -3.27
N MET A 181 -19.47 -7.81 -3.83
CA MET A 181 -20.54 -8.70 -3.44
C MET A 181 -20.82 -9.69 -4.58
N ALA A 182 -20.89 -10.98 -4.24
CA ALA A 182 -21.15 -12.03 -5.22
C ALA A 182 -22.09 -13.09 -4.62
N TYR A 183 -23.00 -13.62 -5.43
CA TYR A 183 -23.92 -14.67 -5.04
C TYR A 183 -23.71 -15.94 -5.88
N ASP A 184 -23.47 -17.05 -5.21
CA ASP A 184 -23.40 -18.37 -5.82
C ASP A 184 -24.80 -18.94 -5.94
N THR A 185 -25.32 -18.99 -7.18
CA THR A 185 -26.67 -19.45 -7.50
C THR A 185 -26.85 -20.96 -7.36
N SER A 186 -25.77 -21.74 -7.29
CA SER A 186 -25.81 -23.19 -7.15
C SER A 186 -25.86 -23.68 -5.70
N ARG A 187 -25.40 -22.84 -4.76
CA ARG A 187 -25.25 -23.19 -3.34
C ARG A 187 -25.95 -22.25 -2.38
N ASP A 188 -26.61 -21.24 -2.90
CA ASP A 188 -27.26 -20.18 -2.13
C ASP A 188 -26.33 -19.52 -1.10
N ILE A 189 -25.12 -19.13 -1.58
CA ILE A 189 -24.12 -18.44 -0.75
C ILE A 189 -23.93 -17.01 -1.23
N LEU A 190 -24.08 -16.04 -0.32
CA LEU A 190 -23.75 -14.65 -0.53
C LEU A 190 -22.36 -14.36 0.02
N TYR A 191 -21.43 -14.02 -0.85
CA TYR A 191 -20.06 -13.65 -0.51
C TYR A 191 -19.93 -12.15 -0.35
N LEU A 192 -19.41 -11.71 0.79
CA LEU A 192 -19.04 -10.33 1.09
C LEU A 192 -17.52 -10.27 1.11
N ILE A 193 -16.91 -9.57 0.17
CA ILE A 193 -15.47 -9.54 -0.02
C ILE A 193 -14.96 -8.12 0.15
N GLU A 194 -14.05 -7.93 1.13
CA GLU A 194 -13.28 -6.71 1.31
C GLU A 194 -11.97 -6.84 0.55
N CYS A 195 -11.72 -5.99 -0.42
CA CYS A 195 -10.52 -6.04 -1.25
C CYS A 195 -9.44 -5.08 -0.73
N LYS A 196 -8.19 -5.55 -0.65
CA LYS A 196 -7.05 -4.72 -0.23
C LYS A 196 -5.89 -4.85 -1.19
N ASN A 197 -5.61 -3.77 -1.91
CA ASN A 197 -4.43 -3.68 -2.77
C ASN A 197 -3.23 -3.18 -1.95
N THR A 198 -2.74 -4.04 -1.04
CA THR A 198 -1.60 -3.74 -0.16
C THR A 198 -0.30 -4.30 -0.72
N ASN A 199 0.80 -3.59 -0.46
CA ASN A 199 2.13 -4.12 -0.73
C ASN A 199 2.58 -4.99 0.45
N PRO A 200 3.25 -6.14 0.21
CA PRO A 200 3.70 -7.01 1.27
C PRO A 200 4.72 -6.30 2.17
N ALA A 201 4.63 -6.60 3.46
CA ALA A 201 5.60 -6.11 4.43
C ALA A 201 7.01 -6.68 4.13
N LYS A 202 8.02 -5.82 4.14
CA LYS A 202 9.41 -6.16 3.79
C LYS A 202 10.28 -6.49 5.00
N ASN A 203 9.81 -6.22 6.21
CA ASN A 203 10.54 -6.44 7.44
C ASN A 203 9.58 -6.60 8.63
N ILE A 204 10.11 -7.07 9.77
CA ILE A 204 9.34 -7.37 10.98
C ILE A 204 8.52 -6.17 11.49
N LYS A 205 9.06 -4.95 11.39
CA LYS A 205 8.34 -3.75 11.83
C LYS A 205 7.14 -3.47 10.94
N GLU A 206 7.29 -3.60 9.62
CA GLU A 206 6.19 -3.45 8.69
C GLU A 206 5.16 -4.56 8.86
N MET A 207 5.59 -5.81 9.12
CA MET A 207 4.69 -6.92 9.46
C MET A 207 3.86 -6.61 10.72
N LYS A 208 4.49 -6.05 11.76
CA LYS A 208 3.77 -5.63 12.96
C LYS A 208 2.75 -4.54 12.63
N THR A 209 3.14 -3.50 11.88
CA THR A 209 2.23 -2.42 11.47
C THR A 209 1.04 -2.96 10.67
N GLU A 210 1.31 -3.85 9.71
CA GLU A 210 0.27 -4.51 8.91
C GLU A 210 -0.70 -5.29 9.81
N MET A 211 -0.19 -6.11 10.73
CA MET A 211 -1.02 -6.84 11.68
C MET A 211 -1.86 -5.91 12.56
N ASP A 212 -1.29 -4.80 13.01
CA ASP A 212 -1.98 -3.82 13.85
C ASP A 212 -3.12 -3.13 13.06
N GLU A 213 -2.92 -2.82 11.79
CA GLU A 213 -3.95 -2.27 10.89
C GLU A 213 -5.11 -3.25 10.65
N TYR A 214 -4.79 -4.53 10.41
CA TYR A 214 -5.81 -5.55 10.16
C TYR A 214 -6.59 -5.91 11.42
N LEU A 215 -5.91 -6.05 12.56
CA LEU A 215 -6.47 -6.60 13.79
C LEU A 215 -6.79 -5.55 14.88
N GLY A 216 -6.39 -4.30 14.69
CA GLY A 216 -6.62 -3.22 15.65
C GLY A 216 -5.85 -3.37 16.97
N ARG A 217 -4.59 -3.79 16.90
CA ARG A 217 -3.74 -4.08 18.08
C ARG A 217 -2.64 -3.04 18.32
N GLY A 218 -2.77 -1.82 17.81
CA GLY A 218 -1.82 -0.74 18.00
C GLY A 218 -1.77 -0.17 19.42
N ASP A 219 -1.03 0.91 19.57
CA ASP A 219 -0.75 1.53 20.87
C ASP A 219 -1.97 2.20 21.54
N ASN A 220 -3.05 2.42 20.79
CA ASN A 220 -4.32 2.95 21.30
C ASN A 220 -5.46 1.96 21.02
N PRO A 221 -5.79 1.06 21.98
CA PRO A 221 -6.72 -0.04 21.74
C PRO A 221 -8.11 0.36 21.25
N GLU A 222 -8.70 1.43 21.80
CA GLU A 222 -10.05 1.85 21.39
C GLU A 222 -10.09 2.43 19.97
N ARG A 223 -9.12 3.32 19.67
CA ARG A 223 -8.99 3.92 18.34
C ARG A 223 -8.64 2.88 17.30
N ASP A 224 -7.73 1.98 17.64
CA ASP A 224 -7.20 0.99 16.72
C ASP A 224 -8.24 -0.11 16.43
N LYS A 225 -9.03 -0.54 17.41
CA LYS A 225 -10.20 -1.40 17.20
C LYS A 225 -11.23 -0.77 16.26
N LYS A 226 -11.53 0.54 16.40
CA LYS A 226 -12.46 1.22 15.50
C LYS A 226 -11.96 1.27 14.05
N ARG A 227 -10.64 1.30 13.85
CA ARG A 227 -9.97 1.40 12.55
C ARG A 227 -9.62 0.05 11.94
N ALA A 228 -9.60 -1.01 12.73
CA ALA A 228 -9.24 -2.35 12.28
C ALA A 228 -10.05 -2.78 11.06
N LEU A 229 -9.35 -3.12 9.98
CA LEU A 229 -9.98 -3.48 8.71
C LEU A 229 -10.91 -4.68 8.85
N VAL A 230 -10.43 -5.72 9.54
CA VAL A 230 -11.20 -6.94 9.80
C VAL A 230 -12.47 -6.63 10.59
N LEU A 231 -12.38 -5.82 11.67
CA LEU A 231 -13.55 -5.51 12.51
C LEU A 231 -14.59 -4.65 11.78
N LYS A 232 -14.17 -3.76 10.89
CA LYS A 232 -15.10 -3.01 10.03
C LYS A 232 -15.90 -3.94 9.14
N HIS A 233 -15.22 -4.88 8.49
CA HIS A 233 -15.90 -5.82 7.60
C HIS A 233 -16.79 -6.81 8.36
N LEU A 234 -16.40 -7.25 9.55
CA LEU A 234 -17.25 -8.08 10.43
C LEU A 234 -18.53 -7.36 10.85
N ARG A 235 -18.50 -6.04 11.08
CA ARG A 235 -19.72 -5.26 11.37
C ARG A 235 -20.69 -5.26 10.20
N ARG A 236 -20.19 -5.16 8.96
CA ARG A 236 -21.00 -5.30 7.74
C ARG A 236 -21.58 -6.70 7.61
N HIS A 237 -20.77 -7.73 7.86
CA HIS A 237 -21.22 -9.13 7.88
C HIS A 237 -22.34 -9.34 8.90
N ARG A 238 -22.18 -8.84 10.13
CA ARG A 238 -23.21 -8.91 11.18
C ARG A 238 -24.50 -8.28 10.71
N TRP A 239 -24.42 -7.04 10.19
CA TRP A 239 -25.59 -6.33 9.71
C TRP A 239 -26.31 -7.10 8.60
N VAL A 240 -25.59 -7.58 7.59
CA VAL A 240 -26.18 -8.38 6.49
C VAL A 240 -26.83 -9.67 7.03
N THR A 241 -26.23 -10.34 7.97
CA THR A 241 -26.77 -11.58 8.57
C THR A 241 -28.03 -11.30 9.41
N GLU A 242 -28.06 -10.24 10.18
CA GLU A 242 -29.23 -9.82 10.97
C GLU A 242 -30.41 -9.40 10.08
N HIS A 243 -30.15 -8.84 8.90
CA HIS A 243 -31.15 -8.37 7.92
C HIS A 243 -31.29 -9.28 6.69
N ILE A 244 -30.87 -10.55 6.78
CA ILE A 244 -30.69 -11.42 5.63
C ILE A 244 -31.96 -11.61 4.79
N ASN A 245 -33.14 -11.62 5.40
CA ASN A 245 -34.41 -11.75 4.67
C ASN A 245 -34.71 -10.52 3.83
N GLU A 246 -34.41 -9.32 4.32
CA GLU A 246 -34.54 -8.06 3.59
C GLU A 246 -33.52 -7.97 2.46
N VAL A 247 -32.29 -8.39 2.75
CA VAL A 247 -31.20 -8.49 1.76
C VAL A 247 -31.60 -9.46 0.65
N ALA A 248 -32.06 -10.67 0.98
CA ALA A 248 -32.51 -11.67 0.01
C ALA A 248 -33.61 -11.14 -0.91
N LYS A 249 -34.60 -10.47 -0.33
CA LYS A 249 -35.69 -9.82 -1.08
C LYS A 249 -35.15 -8.71 -2.00
N HIS A 250 -34.25 -7.87 -1.49
CA HIS A 250 -33.67 -6.75 -2.24
C HIS A 250 -32.83 -7.24 -3.44
N ILE A 251 -32.05 -8.29 -3.25
CA ILE A 251 -31.23 -8.88 -4.34
C ILE A 251 -32.03 -9.83 -5.23
N GLY A 252 -33.30 -10.09 -4.94
CA GLY A 252 -34.20 -10.88 -5.76
C GLY A 252 -33.87 -12.38 -5.78
N VAL A 253 -33.49 -12.96 -4.62
CA VAL A 253 -33.28 -14.40 -4.47
C VAL A 253 -34.43 -15.03 -3.70
N ALA A 254 -34.87 -16.24 -4.11
CA ALA A 254 -36.01 -16.91 -3.54
C ALA A 254 -35.70 -17.63 -2.22
N VAL A 255 -34.46 -18.01 -2.04
CA VAL A 255 -33.97 -18.72 -0.85
C VAL A 255 -33.11 -17.79 -0.02
N THR A 256 -33.26 -17.82 1.30
CA THR A 256 -32.42 -17.05 2.22
C THR A 256 -30.97 -17.55 2.12
N PRO A 257 -30.01 -16.76 1.64
CA PRO A 257 -28.65 -17.21 1.42
C PRO A 257 -27.86 -17.35 2.72
N ARG A 258 -26.91 -18.28 2.71
CA ARG A 258 -25.86 -18.30 3.73
C ARG A 258 -24.83 -17.22 3.42
N VAL A 259 -24.46 -16.41 4.40
CA VAL A 259 -23.50 -15.33 4.22
C VAL A 259 -22.09 -15.79 4.57
N LYS A 260 -21.13 -15.58 3.66
CA LYS A 260 -19.70 -15.77 3.90
C LYS A 260 -18.96 -14.46 3.71
N SER A 261 -18.04 -14.14 4.61
CA SER A 261 -17.23 -12.95 4.53
C SER A 261 -15.74 -13.27 4.56
N MET A 262 -14.98 -12.52 3.76
CA MET A 262 -13.54 -12.64 3.68
C MET A 262 -12.87 -11.34 3.28
N MET A 263 -11.59 -11.23 3.59
CA MET A 263 -10.72 -10.22 2.99
C MET A 263 -9.90 -10.86 1.87
N LEU A 264 -9.74 -10.14 0.77
CA LEU A 264 -8.94 -10.55 -0.38
C LEU A 264 -7.83 -9.53 -0.61
N THR A 265 -6.59 -9.96 -0.54
CA THR A 265 -5.42 -9.11 -0.79
C THR A 265 -4.87 -9.31 -2.19
N ALA A 266 -4.39 -8.25 -2.83
CA ALA A 266 -3.82 -8.32 -4.18
C ALA A 266 -2.57 -9.20 -4.23
N THR A 267 -1.83 -9.28 -3.13
CA THR A 267 -0.61 -10.07 -2.97
C THR A 267 -0.67 -10.91 -1.69
N VAL A 268 0.25 -11.86 -1.57
CA VAL A 268 0.44 -12.60 -0.33
C VAL A 268 0.95 -11.67 0.76
N ILE A 269 0.28 -11.64 1.90
CA ILE A 269 0.68 -10.84 3.06
C ILE A 269 1.01 -11.73 4.27
N PRO A 270 2.02 -11.39 5.09
CA PRO A 270 2.39 -12.16 6.27
C PRO A 270 1.25 -12.36 7.27
N THR A 271 0.40 -11.35 7.46
CA THR A 271 -0.74 -11.39 8.39
C THR A 271 -1.66 -12.58 8.16
N SER A 272 -1.88 -12.98 6.90
CA SER A 272 -2.75 -14.12 6.56
C SER A 272 -2.24 -15.47 7.07
N TYR A 273 -0.95 -15.59 7.37
CA TYR A 273 -0.30 -16.81 7.86
C TYR A 273 0.08 -16.73 9.34
N LEU A 274 0.46 -15.53 9.81
CA LEU A 274 0.83 -15.29 11.20
C LEU A 274 -0.44 -15.28 12.08
N LYS A 275 -0.49 -16.17 13.07
CA LYS A 275 -1.62 -16.25 14.03
C LYS A 275 -2.99 -16.46 13.35
N ARG A 276 -3.03 -17.23 12.28
CA ARG A 276 -4.24 -17.54 11.51
C ARG A 276 -5.44 -17.91 12.38
N GLU A 277 -5.21 -18.61 13.48
CA GLU A 277 -6.23 -19.02 14.46
C GLU A 277 -6.86 -17.85 15.22
N LYS A 278 -6.12 -16.74 15.37
CA LYS A 278 -6.56 -15.53 16.09
C LYS A 278 -7.21 -14.48 15.20
N ILE A 279 -7.19 -14.68 13.88
CA ILE A 279 -7.85 -13.79 12.93
C ILE A 279 -9.31 -14.25 12.86
N PRO A 280 -10.29 -13.36 13.14
CA PRO A 280 -11.70 -13.76 13.26
C PRO A 280 -12.38 -14.09 11.93
N MET A 281 -11.73 -13.90 10.80
CA MET A 281 -12.23 -14.23 9.46
C MET A 281 -11.09 -14.65 8.53
N SER A 282 -11.42 -15.23 7.38
CA SER A 282 -10.41 -15.61 6.39
C SER A 282 -9.82 -14.38 5.69
N ILE A 283 -8.47 -14.36 5.58
CA ILE A 283 -7.74 -13.43 4.70
C ILE A 283 -7.10 -14.27 3.60
N LEU A 284 -7.57 -14.09 2.38
CA LEU A 284 -7.13 -14.79 1.18
C LEU A 284 -6.25 -13.89 0.33
N ASN A 285 -5.56 -14.47 -0.65
CA ASN A 285 -4.84 -13.69 -1.65
C ASN A 285 -5.37 -13.98 -3.06
N TYR A 286 -5.36 -12.95 -3.90
CA TYR A 286 -5.91 -13.02 -5.25
C TYR A 286 -5.15 -13.99 -6.20
N PRO A 287 -3.82 -14.10 -6.15
CA PRO A 287 -3.11 -15.15 -6.89
C PRO A 287 -3.63 -16.56 -6.62
N GLU A 288 -3.91 -16.88 -5.36
CA GLU A 288 -4.46 -18.18 -4.98
C GLU A 288 -5.91 -18.35 -5.45
N LEU A 289 -6.71 -17.28 -5.39
CA LEU A 289 -8.07 -17.27 -5.92
C LEU A 289 -8.09 -17.56 -7.43
N LYS A 290 -7.17 -17.00 -8.21
CA LYS A 290 -7.04 -17.28 -9.64
C LYS A 290 -6.71 -18.75 -9.95
N ILE A 291 -5.97 -19.40 -9.07
CA ILE A 291 -5.59 -20.82 -9.25
C ILE A 291 -6.70 -21.77 -8.79
N LYS A 292 -7.29 -21.52 -7.62
CA LYS A 292 -8.26 -22.44 -6.98
C LYS A 292 -9.72 -22.13 -7.31
N GLY A 293 -10.00 -20.94 -7.85
CA GLY A 293 -11.35 -20.49 -8.16
C GLY A 293 -12.28 -20.50 -6.95
N VAL A 294 -13.54 -20.85 -7.15
CA VAL A 294 -14.59 -20.88 -6.11
C VAL A 294 -14.23 -21.79 -4.94
N ASN A 295 -13.46 -22.85 -5.16
CA ASN A 295 -13.07 -23.77 -4.08
C ASN A 295 -12.27 -23.05 -2.97
N LEU A 296 -11.56 -21.98 -3.30
CA LEU A 296 -10.89 -21.16 -2.28
C LEU A 296 -11.91 -20.42 -1.42
N LEU A 297 -12.95 -19.86 -2.02
CA LEU A 297 -14.01 -19.13 -1.30
C LEU A 297 -14.78 -20.09 -0.36
N ASP A 298 -14.97 -21.34 -0.78
CA ASP A 298 -15.61 -22.35 0.06
C ASP A 298 -14.81 -22.74 1.28
N SER A 299 -13.50 -22.77 1.15
CA SER A 299 -12.58 -23.09 2.24
C SER A 299 -12.51 -22.01 3.34
N CYS A 300 -13.20 -20.88 3.17
CA CYS A 300 -13.25 -19.82 4.15
C CYS A 300 -13.97 -20.29 5.40
N LYS A 301 -13.34 -20.03 6.56
CA LYS A 301 -13.97 -20.25 7.86
C LYS A 301 -15.13 -19.28 8.07
N GLU A 302 -16.09 -19.70 8.87
CA GLU A 302 -17.15 -18.80 9.32
C GLU A 302 -16.54 -17.65 10.16
N PRO A 303 -17.02 -16.41 9.97
CA PRO A 303 -16.54 -15.28 10.76
C PRO A 303 -16.87 -15.43 12.26
N ASP A 304 -15.89 -15.17 13.10
CA ASP A 304 -16.09 -15.10 14.55
C ASP A 304 -16.57 -13.70 14.94
N LEU A 305 -17.86 -13.56 15.20
CA LEU A 305 -18.50 -12.30 15.57
C LEU A 305 -18.34 -11.93 17.05
N SER A 306 -17.90 -12.86 17.91
CA SER A 306 -17.74 -12.61 19.35
C SER A 306 -16.72 -11.50 19.63
N VAL A 307 -15.79 -11.29 18.72
CA VAL A 307 -14.78 -10.20 18.80
C VAL A 307 -15.38 -8.79 18.71
N LEU A 308 -16.61 -8.66 18.25
CA LEU A 308 -17.30 -7.35 18.15
C LEU A 308 -17.97 -6.94 19.47
N ASP A 309 -18.14 -7.86 20.41
CA ASP A 309 -18.84 -7.66 21.67
C ASP A 309 -17.88 -7.34 22.84
N ILE A 310 -16.57 -7.29 22.57
CA ILE A 310 -15.50 -6.91 23.47
C ILE A 310 -15.13 -5.45 23.27
#